data_33d88ce41ec461fd53f7a96b49657c37
#
_entry.id   33d88ce41ec461fd53f7a96b49657c37
#
_cell.length_a   1.000
_cell.length_b   1.000
_cell.length_c   1.000
_cell.angle_alpha   90.00
_cell.angle_beta   90.00
_cell.angle_gamma   90.00
#
_symmetry.space_group_name_H-M   'P 1'
#
loop_
_entity.id
_entity.type
_entity.pdbx_description
1 polymer ?
#
loop_
_entity_poly.entity_id
_entity_poly.type
_entity_poly.pdbx_seq_one_letter_code
_entity_poly.pdbx_strand_id
1 'polypeptide(L)'
;MPRISSRTLLPILWLLCSLAAPIAHAQDDEQVARLRAALAAPARPAESKALDASRKPIESVQFFGVETGDTVVDMIAAGGWFTEVLSAAVGPSGKVYSQNPPFLVQQETETALHTRLGNVEAVHASLAAAGAENVDAIVTAQNLHDIYNGYADQPGGEAATVDFLKSLYAALKPGGVLGVIDHVGVAGQDNKALHRMQPQQARDVLIKAGFTIEAESTVLAHTADDHTKIVVDPSVRGKTDQFMFRARKPG
;
A
#
# COMPACT_ATOMS: atom_id res chain seq x y z
N MET A 1 -31.54 14.41 -70.69
CA MET A 1 -30.61 14.60 -69.58
C MET A 1 -31.18 13.96 -68.32
N PRO A 2 -30.69 12.82 -67.85
CA PRO A 2 -31.19 12.18 -66.65
C PRO A 2 -30.42 12.69 -65.42
N ARG A 3 -31.18 12.97 -64.35
CA ARG A 3 -30.67 13.38 -63.03
C ARG A 3 -30.09 12.17 -62.26
N ILE A 4 -28.84 12.28 -61.87
CA ILE A 4 -28.17 11.30 -61.02
C ILE A 4 -28.54 11.62 -59.57
N SER A 5 -29.23 10.69 -58.89
CA SER A 5 -29.55 10.72 -57.46
C SER A 5 -28.37 10.21 -56.66
N SER A 6 -27.72 11.09 -55.88
CA SER A 6 -26.68 10.73 -54.94
C SER A 6 -27.29 10.10 -53.68
N ARG A 7 -27.09 8.78 -53.47
CA ARG A 7 -27.38 8.07 -52.24
C ARG A 7 -26.24 8.31 -51.25
N THR A 8 -26.54 9.03 -50.20
CA THR A 8 -25.65 9.24 -49.06
C THR A 8 -25.63 7.97 -48.20
N LEU A 9 -24.50 7.28 -48.18
CA LEU A 9 -24.26 6.16 -47.25
C LEU A 9 -23.85 6.74 -45.90
N LEU A 10 -24.71 6.57 -44.88
CA LEU A 10 -24.33 6.81 -43.49
C LEU A 10 -23.43 5.64 -43.02
N PRO A 11 -22.30 5.91 -42.37
CA PRO A 11 -21.54 4.86 -41.71
C PRO A 11 -22.24 4.44 -40.41
N ILE A 12 -22.59 3.16 -40.32
CA ILE A 12 -23.06 2.52 -39.09
C ILE A 12 -21.83 2.39 -38.20
N LEU A 13 -21.72 3.29 -37.21
CA LEU A 13 -20.75 3.20 -36.14
C LEU A 13 -21.23 2.15 -35.14
N TRP A 14 -20.67 0.95 -35.20
CA TRP A 14 -20.90 -0.07 -34.19
C TRP A 14 -20.25 0.34 -32.87
N LEU A 15 -21.10 0.63 -31.92
CA LEU A 15 -20.74 0.88 -30.53
C LEU A 15 -20.27 -0.43 -29.89
N LEU A 16 -18.96 -0.69 -29.90
CA LEU A 16 -18.33 -1.72 -29.06
C LEU A 16 -18.28 -1.19 -27.63
N CYS A 17 -19.37 -1.28 -26.91
CA CYS A 17 -19.45 -0.90 -25.50
C CYS A 17 -19.68 -2.14 -24.63
N SER A 18 -18.67 -2.45 -23.81
CA SER A 18 -18.78 -2.96 -22.45
C SER A 18 -19.31 -4.39 -22.22
N LEU A 19 -18.41 -5.38 -22.40
CA LEU A 19 -18.50 -6.66 -21.66
C LEU A 19 -17.46 -6.76 -20.50
N ALA A 20 -16.70 -5.70 -20.23
CA ALA A 20 -15.64 -5.73 -19.22
C ALA A 20 -16.16 -5.59 -17.75
N ALA A 21 -17.28 -4.90 -17.54
CA ALA A 21 -17.78 -4.62 -16.18
C ALA A 21 -18.16 -5.88 -15.36
N PRO A 22 -18.84 -6.91 -15.89
CA PRO A 22 -19.19 -8.10 -15.09
C PRO A 22 -17.98 -8.96 -14.71
N ILE A 23 -16.91 -8.95 -15.51
CA ILE A 23 -15.69 -9.72 -15.22
C ILE A 23 -14.89 -9.06 -14.09
N ALA A 24 -14.77 -7.73 -14.07
CA ALA A 24 -14.07 -7.01 -13.02
C ALA A 24 -14.74 -7.22 -11.65
N HIS A 25 -16.06 -7.12 -11.55
CA HIS A 25 -16.78 -7.37 -10.29
C HIS A 25 -16.60 -8.81 -9.77
N ALA A 26 -16.58 -9.81 -10.67
CA ALA A 26 -16.38 -11.20 -10.27
C ALA A 26 -14.96 -11.44 -9.73
N GLN A 27 -13.95 -10.78 -10.27
CA GLN A 27 -12.56 -10.87 -9.78
C GLN A 27 -12.41 -10.20 -8.40
N ASP A 28 -13.04 -9.06 -8.19
CA ASP A 28 -13.06 -8.37 -6.89
C ASP A 28 -13.74 -9.23 -5.82
N ASP A 29 -14.87 -9.87 -6.14
CA ASP A 29 -15.57 -10.76 -5.22
C ASP A 29 -14.74 -12.00 -4.86
N GLU A 30 -14.03 -12.59 -5.82
CA GLU A 30 -13.13 -13.71 -5.59
C GLU A 30 -11.92 -13.31 -4.73
N GLN A 31 -11.31 -12.16 -4.99
CA GLN A 31 -10.23 -11.63 -4.19
C GLN A 31 -10.67 -11.40 -2.75
N VAL A 32 -11.82 -10.77 -2.53
CA VAL A 32 -12.37 -10.53 -1.20
C VAL A 32 -12.68 -11.83 -0.48
N ALA A 33 -13.22 -12.84 -1.17
CA ALA A 33 -13.48 -14.16 -0.59
C ALA A 33 -12.17 -14.84 -0.16
N ARG A 34 -11.13 -14.78 -0.99
CA ARG A 34 -9.79 -15.29 -0.68
C ARG A 34 -9.16 -14.57 0.51
N LEU A 35 -9.24 -13.25 0.55
CA LEU A 35 -8.77 -12.44 1.69
C LEU A 35 -9.47 -12.87 2.99
N ARG A 36 -10.81 -12.97 3.00
CA ARG A 36 -11.57 -13.41 4.18
C ARG A 36 -11.14 -14.79 4.64
N ALA A 37 -10.96 -15.72 3.73
CA ALA A 37 -10.52 -17.08 4.06
C ALA A 37 -9.10 -17.08 4.66
N ALA A 38 -8.18 -16.31 4.08
CA ALA A 38 -6.80 -16.19 4.58
C ALA A 38 -6.75 -15.54 5.97
N LEU A 39 -7.51 -14.47 6.19
CA LEU A 39 -7.59 -13.77 7.48
C LEU A 39 -8.16 -14.67 8.58
N ALA A 40 -9.10 -15.55 8.26
CA ALA A 40 -9.71 -16.51 9.18
C ALA A 40 -8.88 -17.78 9.39
N ALA A 41 -7.85 -18.04 8.58
CA ALA A 41 -7.11 -19.32 8.55
C ALA A 41 -6.59 -19.70 9.95
N PRO A 42 -6.75 -20.97 10.39
CA PRO A 42 -6.28 -21.43 11.71
C PRO A 42 -4.76 -21.25 11.91
N ALA A 43 -3.99 -21.41 10.84
CA ALA A 43 -2.53 -21.28 10.86
C ALA A 43 -2.02 -19.82 10.99
N ARG A 44 -2.91 -18.82 10.88
CA ARG A 44 -2.55 -17.42 11.05
C ARG A 44 -2.39 -17.09 12.54
N PRO A 45 -1.31 -16.41 12.95
CA PRO A 45 -1.06 -16.05 14.35
C PRO A 45 -2.22 -15.27 14.99
N ALA A 46 -2.50 -15.56 16.24
CA ALA A 46 -3.59 -14.88 16.97
C ALA A 46 -3.33 -13.37 17.12
N GLU A 47 -2.08 -12.99 17.34
CA GLU A 47 -1.63 -11.60 17.39
C GLU A 47 -1.85 -10.85 16.07
N SER A 48 -1.63 -11.51 14.93
CA SER A 48 -1.95 -10.94 13.62
C SER A 48 -3.46 -10.72 13.46
N LYS A 49 -4.28 -11.71 13.85
CA LYS A 49 -5.74 -11.61 13.79
C LYS A 49 -6.29 -10.49 14.67
N ALA A 50 -5.69 -10.27 15.84
CA ALA A 50 -6.10 -9.20 16.75
C ALA A 50 -5.95 -7.79 16.15
N LEU A 51 -5.07 -7.61 15.16
CA LEU A 51 -4.84 -6.33 14.48
C LEU A 51 -5.85 -6.04 13.35
N ASP A 52 -6.56 -7.04 12.84
CA ASP A 52 -7.40 -6.91 11.64
C ASP A 52 -8.52 -5.88 11.82
N ALA A 53 -9.14 -5.87 13.00
CA ALA A 53 -10.24 -4.94 13.28
C ALA A 53 -9.81 -3.47 13.19
N SER A 54 -8.58 -3.16 13.62
CA SER A 54 -8.03 -1.79 13.60
C SER A 54 -7.36 -1.43 12.28
N ARG A 55 -6.83 -2.41 11.54
CA ARG A 55 -6.06 -2.18 10.30
C ARG A 55 -6.86 -2.34 9.02
N LYS A 56 -8.13 -2.81 9.10
CA LYS A 56 -9.06 -2.88 7.98
C LYS A 56 -8.43 -3.49 6.71
N PRO A 57 -7.95 -4.75 6.74
CA PRO A 57 -7.13 -5.31 5.65
C PRO A 57 -7.83 -5.33 4.30
N ILE A 58 -9.12 -5.67 4.23
CA ILE A 58 -9.86 -5.75 2.97
C ILE A 58 -10.02 -4.35 2.38
N GLU A 59 -10.49 -3.41 3.19
CA GLU A 59 -10.69 -2.01 2.78
C GLU A 59 -9.37 -1.36 2.35
N SER A 60 -8.26 -1.70 3.01
CA SER A 60 -6.93 -1.19 2.67
C SER A 60 -6.45 -1.72 1.30
N VAL A 61 -6.59 -3.02 1.06
CA VAL A 61 -6.24 -3.64 -0.24
C VAL A 61 -7.06 -3.03 -1.38
N GLN A 62 -8.38 -2.93 -1.19
CA GLN A 62 -9.29 -2.35 -2.19
C GLN A 62 -8.96 -0.87 -2.46
N PHE A 63 -8.68 -0.11 -1.39
CA PHE A 63 -8.30 1.31 -1.54
C PHE A 63 -7.01 1.49 -2.34
N PHE A 64 -6.01 0.63 -2.13
CA PHE A 64 -4.75 0.70 -2.89
C PHE A 64 -4.88 0.14 -4.31
N GLY A 65 -5.94 -0.61 -4.60
CA GLY A 65 -6.15 -1.21 -5.91
C GLY A 65 -5.15 -2.32 -6.22
N VAL A 66 -4.76 -3.11 -5.20
CA VAL A 66 -3.94 -4.30 -5.40
C VAL A 66 -4.80 -5.41 -5.99
N GLU A 67 -4.35 -5.98 -7.10
CA GLU A 67 -5.11 -6.96 -7.87
C GLU A 67 -4.51 -8.37 -7.78
N THR A 68 -5.30 -9.36 -8.17
CA THR A 68 -4.82 -10.74 -8.29
C THR A 68 -3.78 -10.84 -9.40
N GLY A 69 -2.64 -11.43 -9.10
CA GLY A 69 -1.52 -11.57 -10.03
C GLY A 69 -0.47 -10.49 -9.94
N ASP A 70 -0.72 -9.41 -9.18
CA ASP A 70 0.24 -8.32 -9.00
C ASP A 70 1.55 -8.78 -8.35
N THR A 71 2.62 -8.09 -8.71
CA THR A 71 3.87 -8.09 -7.95
C THR A 71 3.90 -6.87 -7.04
N VAL A 72 3.91 -7.09 -5.74
CA VAL A 72 3.81 -6.02 -4.75
C VAL A 72 4.96 -6.05 -3.74
N VAL A 73 5.22 -4.90 -3.12
CA VAL A 73 6.22 -4.77 -2.05
C VAL A 73 5.51 -4.33 -0.76
N ASP A 74 5.73 -5.07 0.32
CA ASP A 74 5.48 -4.61 1.68
C ASP A 74 6.76 -3.95 2.19
N MET A 75 6.78 -2.62 2.20
CA MET A 75 7.98 -1.83 2.49
C MET A 75 8.11 -1.57 3.99
N ILE A 76 9.19 -2.05 4.58
CA ILE A 76 9.41 -2.09 6.03
C ILE A 76 8.32 -2.93 6.69
N ALA A 77 8.24 -4.19 6.26
CA ALA A 77 7.18 -5.14 6.64
C ALA A 77 7.14 -5.50 8.14
N ALA A 78 8.25 -5.26 8.87
CA ALA A 78 8.41 -5.60 10.29
C ALA A 78 7.98 -7.05 10.57
N GLY A 79 6.95 -7.28 11.38
CA GLY A 79 6.42 -8.60 11.70
C GLY A 79 5.57 -9.26 10.59
N GLY A 80 5.46 -8.64 9.40
CA GLY A 80 4.83 -9.25 8.21
C GLY A 80 3.31 -9.32 8.23
N TRP A 81 2.63 -8.55 9.08
CA TRP A 81 1.17 -8.54 9.09
C TRP A 81 0.59 -8.13 7.72
N PHE A 82 1.13 -7.06 7.13
CA PHE A 82 0.65 -6.59 5.83
C PHE A 82 1.11 -7.53 4.70
N THR A 83 2.29 -8.14 4.83
CA THR A 83 2.77 -9.20 3.93
C THR A 83 1.76 -10.35 3.80
N GLU A 84 1.18 -10.82 4.92
CA GLU A 84 0.13 -11.85 4.89
C GLU A 84 -1.11 -11.41 4.10
N VAL A 85 -1.53 -10.18 4.32
CA VAL A 85 -2.69 -9.58 3.64
C VAL A 85 -2.44 -9.45 2.15
N LEU A 86 -1.28 -8.89 1.77
CA LEU A 86 -0.88 -8.73 0.36
C LEU A 86 -0.71 -10.08 -0.34
N SER A 87 -0.10 -11.08 0.33
CA SER A 87 0.03 -12.44 -0.20
C SER A 87 -1.33 -13.05 -0.57
N ALA A 88 -2.32 -12.89 0.31
CA ALA A 88 -3.68 -13.34 0.05
C ALA A 88 -4.36 -12.52 -1.06
N ALA A 89 -4.09 -11.22 -1.14
CA ALA A 89 -4.68 -10.33 -2.15
C ALA A 89 -4.21 -10.68 -3.56
N VAL A 90 -2.89 -10.79 -3.75
CA VAL A 90 -2.33 -11.08 -5.08
C VAL A 90 -2.53 -12.56 -5.49
N GLY A 91 -2.76 -13.44 -4.52
CA GLY A 91 -3.01 -14.86 -4.76
C GLY A 91 -1.79 -15.63 -5.29
N PRO A 92 -1.98 -16.89 -5.71
CA PRO A 92 -0.87 -17.78 -6.07
C PRO A 92 -0.15 -17.40 -7.36
N SER A 93 -0.74 -16.59 -8.22
CA SER A 93 -0.12 -16.08 -9.45
C SER A 93 0.64 -14.78 -9.25
N GLY A 94 0.44 -14.09 -8.12
CA GLY A 94 1.13 -12.86 -7.77
C GLY A 94 2.37 -13.11 -6.92
N LYS A 95 3.09 -12.05 -6.60
CA LYS A 95 4.31 -12.08 -5.80
C LYS A 95 4.33 -10.96 -4.78
N VAL A 96 4.85 -11.24 -3.59
CA VAL A 96 5.08 -10.24 -2.54
C VAL A 96 6.55 -10.23 -2.18
N TYR A 97 7.17 -9.06 -2.27
CA TYR A 97 8.45 -8.79 -1.65
C TYR A 97 8.22 -8.23 -0.25
N SER A 98 8.63 -8.97 0.78
CA SER A 98 8.62 -8.53 2.18
C SER A 98 9.96 -7.87 2.49
N GLN A 99 10.01 -6.54 2.42
CA GLN A 99 11.26 -5.81 2.61
C GLN A 99 11.40 -5.38 4.07
N ASN A 100 12.55 -5.71 4.67
CA ASN A 100 13.00 -5.20 5.94
C ASN A 100 14.45 -4.72 5.86
N PRO A 101 14.80 -3.55 6.41
CA PRO A 101 16.20 -3.21 6.60
C PRO A 101 16.85 -4.19 7.60
N PRO A 102 18.17 -4.45 7.51
CA PRO A 102 18.84 -5.50 8.30
C PRO A 102 18.59 -5.43 9.82
N PHE A 103 18.43 -4.23 10.38
CA PHE A 103 18.21 -4.04 11.81
C PHE A 103 16.78 -4.35 12.29
N LEU A 104 15.81 -4.50 11.37
CA LEU A 104 14.43 -4.90 11.65
C LEU A 104 14.15 -6.37 11.33
N VAL A 105 15.12 -7.10 10.81
CA VAL A 105 14.95 -8.52 10.46
C VAL A 105 14.69 -9.34 11.71
N GLN A 106 13.56 -10.04 11.70
CA GLN A 106 13.16 -11.00 12.74
C GLN A 106 13.19 -12.40 12.11
N GLN A 107 14.35 -13.03 12.10
CA GLN A 107 14.61 -14.25 11.35
C GLN A 107 13.60 -15.38 11.56
N GLU A 108 13.14 -15.61 12.81
CA GLU A 108 12.16 -16.66 13.11
C GLU A 108 10.79 -16.31 12.52
N THR A 109 10.35 -15.05 12.66
CA THR A 109 9.08 -14.55 12.13
C THR A 109 9.07 -14.62 10.61
N GLU A 110 10.13 -14.17 9.96
CA GLU A 110 10.25 -14.24 8.50
C GLU A 110 10.27 -15.68 8.00
N THR A 111 11.02 -16.57 8.65
CA THR A 111 11.06 -18.00 8.29
C THR A 111 9.68 -18.63 8.41
N ALA A 112 8.95 -18.37 9.50
CA ALA A 112 7.60 -18.87 9.70
C ALA A 112 6.63 -18.32 8.65
N LEU A 113 6.75 -17.04 8.30
CA LEU A 113 5.95 -16.38 7.28
C LEU A 113 6.19 -17.01 5.90
N HIS A 114 7.45 -17.13 5.47
CA HIS A 114 7.81 -17.68 4.16
C HIS A 114 7.49 -19.18 4.04
N THR A 115 7.61 -19.95 5.13
CA THR A 115 7.22 -21.36 5.13
C THR A 115 5.72 -21.53 4.86
N ARG A 116 4.91 -20.58 5.32
CA ARG A 116 3.45 -20.62 5.21
C ARG A 116 2.91 -19.99 3.93
N LEU A 117 3.64 -19.03 3.35
CA LEU A 117 3.21 -18.23 2.20
C LEU A 117 4.12 -18.48 1.00
N GLY A 118 3.64 -19.25 0.03
CA GLY A 118 4.45 -19.71 -1.10
C GLY A 118 4.80 -18.65 -2.17
N ASN A 119 4.20 -17.45 -2.09
CA ASN A 119 4.39 -16.34 -3.03
C ASN A 119 5.10 -15.13 -2.41
N VAL A 120 5.77 -15.31 -1.26
CA VAL A 120 6.51 -14.26 -0.53
C VAL A 120 8.00 -14.47 -0.63
N GLU A 121 8.74 -13.41 -0.91
CA GLU A 121 10.21 -13.36 -0.91
C GLU A 121 10.71 -12.28 0.06
N ALA A 122 11.62 -12.64 0.97
CA ALA A 122 12.25 -11.69 1.88
C ALA A 122 13.33 -10.87 1.19
N VAL A 123 13.35 -9.58 1.46
CA VAL A 123 14.32 -8.62 0.93
C VAL A 123 14.92 -7.81 2.08
N HIS A 124 16.24 -7.90 2.27
CA HIS A 124 16.96 -7.16 3.32
C HIS A 124 17.88 -6.07 2.75
N ALA A 125 17.69 -5.74 1.48
CA ALA A 125 18.45 -4.74 0.74
C ALA A 125 17.53 -3.69 0.13
N SER A 126 18.08 -2.77 -0.65
CA SER A 126 17.27 -1.89 -1.49
C SER A 126 16.51 -2.70 -2.55
N LEU A 127 15.36 -2.20 -2.99
CA LEU A 127 14.55 -2.88 -4.01
C LEU A 127 15.34 -3.11 -5.30
N ALA A 128 16.14 -2.14 -5.73
CA ALA A 128 17.02 -2.26 -6.90
C ALA A 128 18.04 -3.38 -6.73
N ALA A 129 18.70 -3.50 -5.57
CA ALA A 129 19.65 -4.56 -5.30
C ALA A 129 19.01 -5.96 -5.23
N ALA A 130 17.72 -6.02 -4.89
CA ALA A 130 16.92 -7.25 -4.87
C ALA A 130 16.31 -7.60 -6.24
N GLY A 131 16.50 -6.75 -7.27
CA GLY A 131 15.82 -6.92 -8.56
C GLY A 131 14.32 -6.73 -8.52
N ALA A 132 13.79 -6.07 -7.48
CA ALA A 132 12.39 -5.72 -7.35
C ALA A 132 12.11 -4.44 -8.16
N GLU A 133 11.99 -4.62 -9.47
CA GLU A 133 11.75 -3.56 -10.44
C GLU A 133 10.44 -3.79 -11.19
N ASN A 134 9.83 -2.71 -11.70
CA ASN A 134 8.56 -2.76 -12.42
C ASN A 134 7.42 -3.41 -11.63
N VAL A 135 7.43 -3.22 -10.31
CA VAL A 135 6.37 -3.76 -9.44
C VAL A 135 5.07 -2.96 -9.62
N ASP A 136 3.94 -3.64 -9.42
CA ASP A 136 2.60 -3.06 -9.61
C ASP A 136 2.23 -2.09 -8.49
N ALA A 137 2.54 -2.48 -7.26
CA ALA A 137 2.30 -1.64 -6.09
C ALA A 137 3.39 -1.80 -5.03
N ILE A 138 3.57 -0.73 -4.25
CA ILE A 138 4.36 -0.73 -3.01
C ILE A 138 3.45 -0.22 -1.91
N VAL A 139 3.44 -0.86 -0.75
CA VAL A 139 2.72 -0.36 0.42
C VAL A 139 3.72 -0.11 1.55
N THR A 140 3.62 1.04 2.19
CA THR A 140 4.32 1.36 3.43
C THR A 140 3.29 1.77 4.49
N ALA A 141 3.30 1.06 5.62
CA ALA A 141 2.32 1.24 6.67
C ALA A 141 2.98 1.56 8.01
N GLN A 142 2.70 2.74 8.53
CA GLN A 142 3.20 3.22 9.83
C GLN A 142 4.73 3.34 9.92
N ASN A 143 5.38 3.74 8.80
CA ASN A 143 6.83 3.85 8.71
C ASN A 143 7.32 5.18 8.12
N LEU A 144 6.48 5.92 7.37
CA LEU A 144 6.92 7.14 6.69
C LEU A 144 7.31 8.23 7.69
N HIS A 145 6.62 8.30 8.84
CA HIS A 145 6.96 9.21 9.92
C HIS A 145 8.38 8.99 10.48
N ASP A 146 8.84 7.73 10.55
CA ASP A 146 10.19 7.42 11.02
C ASP A 146 11.25 7.84 10.01
N ILE A 147 10.98 7.67 8.71
CA ILE A 147 11.86 8.18 7.65
C ILE A 147 11.93 9.72 7.72
N TYR A 148 10.78 10.39 7.91
CA TYR A 148 10.69 11.85 7.96
C TYR A 148 11.33 12.44 9.21
N ASN A 149 11.10 11.84 10.37
CA ASN A 149 11.61 12.32 11.65
C ASN A 149 13.06 11.87 11.93
N GLY A 150 13.58 10.92 11.15
CA GLY A 150 14.83 10.22 11.39
C GLY A 150 14.64 9.06 12.35
N TYR A 151 15.25 7.92 12.03
CA TYR A 151 15.19 6.69 12.80
C TYR A 151 16.58 6.29 13.28
N ALA A 152 16.73 6.05 14.58
CA ALA A 152 18.03 5.77 15.21
C ALA A 152 19.08 6.84 14.83
N ASP A 153 20.19 6.45 14.23
CA ASP A 153 21.27 7.34 13.80
C ASP A 153 21.09 7.88 12.35
N GLN A 154 19.96 7.54 11.69
CA GLN A 154 19.70 8.01 10.33
C GLN A 154 19.15 9.44 10.35
N PRO A 155 19.71 10.35 9.55
CA PRO A 155 19.17 11.71 9.45
C PRO A 155 17.78 11.65 8.82
N GLY A 156 16.80 12.27 9.48
CA GLY A 156 15.48 12.47 8.92
C GLY A 156 15.39 13.74 8.08
N GLY A 157 14.17 14.18 7.87
CA GLY A 157 13.84 15.42 7.19
C GLY A 157 13.29 15.21 5.78
N GLU A 158 12.81 16.31 5.24
CA GLU A 158 12.17 16.31 3.92
C GLU A 158 13.04 15.72 2.82
N ALA A 159 14.31 16.14 2.73
CA ALA A 159 15.22 15.70 1.65
C ALA A 159 15.46 14.18 1.70
N ALA A 160 15.77 13.63 2.89
CA ALA A 160 15.98 12.20 3.07
C ALA A 160 14.72 11.39 2.70
N THR A 161 13.55 11.90 3.09
CA THR A 161 12.26 11.26 2.77
C THR A 161 11.97 11.31 1.27
N VAL A 162 12.23 12.42 0.61
CA VAL A 162 12.07 12.55 -0.84
C VAL A 162 13.00 11.58 -1.58
N ASP A 163 14.25 11.43 -1.16
CA ASP A 163 15.20 10.49 -1.78
C ASP A 163 14.78 9.03 -1.55
N PHE A 164 14.30 8.68 -0.37
CA PHE A 164 13.68 7.38 -0.10
C PHE A 164 12.50 7.12 -1.03
N LEU A 165 11.55 8.06 -1.12
CA LEU A 165 10.36 7.94 -1.97
C LEU A 165 10.72 7.86 -3.47
N LYS A 166 11.77 8.55 -3.92
CA LYS A 166 12.28 8.40 -5.30
C LYS A 166 12.83 7.01 -5.58
N SER A 167 13.41 6.33 -4.58
CA SER A 167 13.83 4.94 -4.75
C SER A 167 12.64 4.00 -4.94
N LEU A 168 11.54 4.24 -4.23
CA LEU A 168 10.28 3.51 -4.43
C LEU A 168 9.65 3.84 -5.79
N TYR A 169 9.67 5.12 -6.16
CA TYR A 169 9.19 5.55 -7.48
C TYR A 169 9.94 4.85 -8.62
N ALA A 170 11.27 4.70 -8.50
CA ALA A 170 12.07 4.01 -9.49
C ALA A 170 11.68 2.53 -9.63
N ALA A 171 11.38 1.84 -8.53
CA ALA A 171 10.99 0.44 -8.50
C ALA A 171 9.59 0.17 -9.09
N LEU A 172 8.68 1.14 -9.04
CA LEU A 172 7.33 1.00 -9.59
C LEU A 172 7.32 1.03 -11.12
N LYS A 173 6.44 0.23 -11.73
CA LYS A 173 6.11 0.37 -13.16
C LYS A 173 5.45 1.72 -13.46
N PRO A 174 5.45 2.23 -14.71
CA PRO A 174 4.60 3.34 -15.10
C PRO A 174 3.13 3.04 -14.75
N GLY A 175 2.43 3.98 -14.13
CA GLY A 175 1.08 3.76 -13.62
C GLY A 175 0.98 2.96 -12.32
N GLY A 176 2.11 2.52 -11.74
CA GLY A 176 2.14 1.79 -10.47
C GLY A 176 1.73 2.65 -9.26
N VAL A 177 1.36 2.00 -8.17
CA VAL A 177 0.79 2.63 -6.98
C VAL A 177 1.73 2.54 -5.78
N LEU A 178 1.90 3.64 -5.07
CA LEU A 178 2.42 3.67 -3.71
C LEU A 178 1.26 3.91 -2.73
N GLY A 179 0.94 2.90 -1.93
CA GLY A 179 0.02 2.98 -0.80
C GLY A 179 0.77 3.45 0.45
N VAL A 180 0.27 4.51 1.08
CA VAL A 180 0.82 5.03 2.33
C VAL A 180 -0.25 5.03 3.41
N ILE A 181 0.07 4.43 4.56
CA ILE A 181 -0.69 4.54 5.80
C ILE A 181 0.24 5.10 6.85
N ASP A 182 -0.17 6.15 7.59
CA ASP A 182 0.61 6.58 8.72
C ASP A 182 -0.22 7.29 9.79
N HIS A 183 0.37 7.43 10.98
CA HIS A 183 -0.26 8.07 12.13
C HIS A 183 -0.35 9.58 11.96
N VAL A 184 -1.54 10.12 12.17
CA VAL A 184 -1.78 11.57 12.09
C VAL A 184 -1.03 12.29 13.21
N GLY A 185 -0.15 13.20 12.81
CA GLY A 185 0.46 14.20 13.67
C GLY A 185 -0.15 15.58 13.46
N VAL A 186 -0.01 16.45 14.44
CA VAL A 186 -0.56 17.81 14.38
C VAL A 186 0.53 18.85 14.56
N ALA A 187 0.29 20.05 14.05
CA ALA A 187 1.21 21.17 14.20
C ALA A 187 1.36 21.56 15.68
N GLY A 188 2.58 21.90 16.08
CA GLY A 188 2.88 22.32 17.45
C GLY A 188 3.14 21.17 18.43
N GLN A 189 2.98 19.91 18.02
CA GLN A 189 3.36 18.74 18.81
C GLN A 189 4.77 18.25 18.41
N ASP A 190 5.44 17.57 19.34
CA ASP A 190 6.67 16.84 19.03
C ASP A 190 6.33 15.53 18.30
N ASN A 191 6.00 15.65 17.01
CA ASN A 191 5.58 14.51 16.20
C ASN A 191 6.66 13.42 16.10
N LYS A 192 7.94 13.76 16.27
CA LYS A 192 9.03 12.80 16.34
C LYS A 192 8.92 11.92 17.58
N ALA A 193 8.83 12.53 18.76
CA ALA A 193 8.68 11.78 20.02
C ALA A 193 7.36 10.99 20.07
N LEU A 194 6.33 11.44 19.37
CA LEU A 194 5.02 10.79 19.32
C LEU A 194 4.90 9.72 18.23
N HIS A 195 5.92 9.52 17.37
CA HIS A 195 5.88 8.65 16.21
C HIS A 195 4.69 8.95 15.28
N ARG A 196 4.58 10.22 14.88
CA ARG A 196 3.48 10.73 14.05
C ARG A 196 4.02 11.61 12.92
N MET A 197 3.21 11.85 11.91
CA MET A 197 3.52 12.76 10.80
C MET A 197 2.29 13.58 10.42
N GLN A 198 2.48 14.86 10.14
CA GLN A 198 1.38 15.66 9.62
C GLN A 198 1.01 15.19 8.20
N PRO A 199 -0.28 14.94 7.89
CA PRO A 199 -0.69 14.49 6.56
C PRO A 199 -0.21 15.42 5.44
N GLN A 200 -0.13 16.73 5.70
CA GLN A 200 0.38 17.67 4.71
C GLN A 200 1.87 17.46 4.39
N GLN A 201 2.70 17.15 5.39
CA GLN A 201 4.12 16.82 5.17
C GLN A 201 4.26 15.57 4.30
N ALA A 202 3.42 14.54 4.53
CA ALA A 202 3.41 13.34 3.70
C ALA A 202 3.02 13.65 2.24
N ARG A 203 1.99 14.49 2.01
CA ARG A 203 1.63 14.96 0.66
C ARG A 203 2.79 15.67 -0.03
N ASP A 204 3.42 16.60 0.68
CA ASP A 204 4.47 17.45 0.10
C ASP A 204 5.67 16.60 -0.36
N VAL A 205 6.11 15.62 0.46
CA VAL A 205 7.24 14.75 0.08
C VAL A 205 6.87 13.78 -1.04
N LEU A 206 5.65 13.26 -1.09
CA LEU A 206 5.16 12.42 -2.19
C LEU A 206 5.15 13.17 -3.52
N ILE A 207 4.61 14.39 -3.52
CA ILE A 207 4.58 15.25 -4.74
C ILE A 207 6.00 15.60 -5.17
N LYS A 208 6.90 15.98 -4.24
CA LYS A 208 8.31 16.28 -4.53
C LYS A 208 9.07 15.07 -5.07
N ALA A 209 8.68 13.85 -4.69
CA ALA A 209 9.25 12.62 -5.22
C ALA A 209 8.72 12.25 -6.62
N GLY A 210 7.70 12.96 -7.14
CA GLY A 210 7.14 12.78 -8.47
C GLY A 210 5.80 12.04 -8.52
N PHE A 211 5.24 11.68 -7.38
CA PHE A 211 3.92 11.03 -7.32
C PHE A 211 2.77 12.04 -7.49
N THR A 212 1.66 11.54 -8.02
CA THR A 212 0.36 12.23 -7.98
C THR A 212 -0.50 11.59 -6.88
N ILE A 213 -1.03 12.37 -5.95
CA ILE A 213 -2.01 11.87 -4.98
C ILE A 213 -3.34 11.65 -5.71
N GLU A 214 -3.68 10.39 -5.93
CA GLU A 214 -4.88 10.00 -6.69
C GLU A 214 -6.12 9.92 -5.81
N ALA A 215 -5.95 9.43 -4.59
CA ALA A 215 -7.05 9.31 -3.63
C ALA A 215 -6.54 9.36 -2.18
N GLU A 216 -7.46 9.73 -1.29
CA GLU A 216 -7.29 9.71 0.16
C GLU A 216 -8.45 8.97 0.81
N SER A 217 -8.21 8.30 1.92
CA SER A 217 -9.25 7.56 2.64
C SER A 217 -9.23 7.86 4.13
N THR A 218 -10.41 7.91 4.70
CA THR A 218 -10.64 8.06 6.15
C THR A 218 -11.04 6.76 6.82
N VAL A 219 -10.89 5.61 6.14
CA VAL A 219 -11.31 4.30 6.68
C VAL A 219 -10.57 3.91 7.96
N LEU A 220 -9.35 4.45 8.15
CA LEU A 220 -8.53 4.28 9.34
C LEU A 220 -8.55 5.50 10.27
N ALA A 221 -9.46 6.45 10.06
CA ALA A 221 -9.57 7.61 10.92
C ALA A 221 -10.16 7.24 12.28
N HIS A 222 -9.55 7.77 13.35
CA HIS A 222 -9.98 7.60 14.73
C HIS A 222 -10.09 8.98 15.40
N THR A 223 -11.24 9.62 15.24
CA THR A 223 -11.51 10.99 15.73
C THR A 223 -11.45 11.16 17.25
N ALA A 224 -11.42 10.06 18.01
CA ALA A 224 -11.23 10.07 19.47
C ALA A 224 -9.75 10.16 19.89
N ASP A 225 -8.81 10.00 18.97
CA ASP A 225 -7.38 10.21 19.21
C ASP A 225 -7.08 11.70 19.22
N ASP A 226 -6.62 12.22 20.36
CA ASP A 226 -6.28 13.64 20.55
C ASP A 226 -4.87 14.00 20.05
N HIS A 227 -4.15 13.03 19.49
CA HIS A 227 -2.79 13.15 18.93
C HIS A 227 -1.70 13.59 19.92
N THR A 228 -1.96 13.50 21.24
CA THR A 228 -1.01 13.95 22.28
C THR A 228 -0.14 12.84 22.85
N LYS A 229 -0.46 11.58 22.54
CA LYS A 229 0.24 10.40 23.04
C LYS A 229 1.08 9.73 21.96
N ILE A 230 2.17 9.11 22.42
CA ILE A 230 2.96 8.22 21.55
C ILE A 230 2.10 7.06 21.07
N VAL A 231 2.22 6.68 19.81
CA VAL A 231 1.35 5.69 19.15
C VAL A 231 1.35 4.29 19.80
N VAL A 232 2.40 3.96 20.55
CA VAL A 232 2.54 2.70 21.29
C VAL A 232 1.97 2.73 22.71
N ASP A 233 1.49 3.90 23.20
CA ASP A 233 0.85 4.00 24.51
C ASP A 233 -0.35 3.04 24.59
N PRO A 234 -0.46 2.21 25.63
CA PRO A 234 -1.53 1.19 25.74
C PRO A 234 -2.96 1.73 25.59
N SER A 235 -3.19 3.00 25.93
CA SER A 235 -4.53 3.62 25.86
C SER A 235 -4.96 3.98 24.45
N VAL A 236 -4.00 4.18 23.51
CA VAL A 236 -4.26 4.57 22.11
C VAL A 236 -3.76 3.55 21.09
N ARG A 237 -2.93 2.59 21.49
CA ARG A 237 -2.39 1.58 20.59
C ARG A 237 -3.51 0.82 19.85
N GLY A 238 -3.43 0.80 18.51
CA GLY A 238 -4.46 0.24 17.63
C GLY A 238 -5.73 1.10 17.50
N LYS A 239 -5.72 2.32 18.08
CA LYS A 239 -6.82 3.30 18.02
C LYS A 239 -6.34 4.70 17.65
N THR A 240 -5.10 4.81 17.21
CA THR A 240 -4.53 6.08 16.73
C THR A 240 -5.21 6.48 15.43
N ASP A 241 -5.42 7.78 15.27
CA ASP A 241 -5.89 8.34 14.00
C ASP A 241 -4.83 8.15 12.91
N GLN A 242 -5.25 7.72 11.71
CA GLN A 242 -4.35 7.44 10.60
C GLN A 242 -4.89 8.01 9.30
N PHE A 243 -3.98 8.52 8.48
CA PHE A 243 -4.28 8.89 7.10
C PHE A 243 -3.89 7.75 6.14
N MET A 244 -4.56 7.71 5.00
CA MET A 244 -4.25 6.81 3.90
C MET A 244 -4.16 7.59 2.59
N PHE A 245 -3.08 7.41 1.85
CA PHE A 245 -2.92 7.98 0.51
C PHE A 245 -2.68 6.90 -0.52
N ARG A 246 -3.36 7.00 -1.66
CA ARG A 246 -3.03 6.28 -2.88
C ARG A 246 -2.30 7.25 -3.80
N ALA A 247 -0.99 7.08 -3.90
CA ALA A 247 -0.11 7.88 -4.72
C ALA A 247 0.29 7.10 -5.97
N ARG A 248 0.15 7.71 -7.16
CA ARG A 248 0.42 7.05 -8.44
C ARG A 248 1.68 7.58 -9.07
N LYS A 249 2.51 6.67 -9.60
CA LYS A 249 3.56 7.02 -10.57
C LYS A 249 2.88 7.33 -11.90
N PRO A 250 3.00 8.55 -12.46
CA PRO A 250 2.50 8.85 -13.81
C PRO A 250 3.00 7.85 -14.86
N GLY A 251 2.16 7.58 -15.87
CA GLY A 251 2.48 6.67 -16.97
C GLY A 251 3.39 7.30 -18.02
#